data_584750aec8de9fabd3932bc9aec6e81f
#
_entry.id   584750aec8de9fabd3932bc9aec6e81f
#
_cell.length_a   1.000
_cell.length_b   1.000
_cell.length_c   1.000
_cell.angle_alpha   90.00
_cell.angle_beta   90.00
_cell.angle_gamma   90.00
#
_symmetry.space_group_name_H-M   'P 1'
#
loop_
_entity.id
_entity.type
_entity.pdbx_description
1 polymer ?
#
loop_
_entity_poly.entity_id
_entity_poly.type
_entity_poly.pdbx_seq_one_letter_code
_entity_poly.pdbx_strand_id
1 'polypeptide(L)'
;MSLKCELTPMELFFCAKVMQGKYLDYDYFRRTPDIQINYVRHEKETLESLDEEGIVELNFDGNAEMDSDYESLLKPVFFGEKESRLDVEGKPSRRFHIYEGRIVMSLIGEEKIEFREVTEKEMETFLNEENVEIYLADIKSGSKNGVFTAEDLKSGIYKEMAMSLLKGEL
;
A
#
# COMPACT_ATOMS: atom_id res chain seq x y z
N MET A 1 19.50 3.43 3.26
CA MET A 1 18.25 4.23 3.12
C MET A 1 17.17 3.39 2.45
N SER A 2 16.00 3.34 3.05
CA SER A 2 14.86 2.68 2.41
C SER A 2 14.26 3.58 1.33
N LEU A 3 13.89 2.98 0.21
CA LEU A 3 13.22 3.67 -0.89
C LEU A 3 11.82 4.09 -0.47
N LYS A 4 11.45 5.31 -0.80
CA LYS A 4 10.13 5.87 -0.60
C LYS A 4 9.55 6.22 -1.96
N CYS A 5 8.30 5.85 -2.19
CA CYS A 5 7.60 6.12 -3.44
C CYS A 5 6.31 6.89 -3.14
N GLU A 6 6.09 7.99 -3.84
CA GLU A 6 4.85 8.76 -3.75
C GLU A 6 4.18 8.79 -5.11
N LEU A 7 2.95 8.29 -5.18
CA LEU A 7 2.21 8.16 -6.42
C LEU A 7 0.82 8.78 -6.30
N THR A 8 0.38 9.46 -7.34
CA THR A 8 -1.05 9.77 -7.47
C THR A 8 -1.83 8.47 -7.72
N PRO A 9 -3.14 8.44 -7.48
CA PRO A 9 -3.94 7.25 -7.82
C PRO A 9 -3.81 6.84 -9.28
N MET A 10 -3.74 7.80 -10.21
CA MET A 10 -3.53 7.53 -11.63
C MET A 10 -2.18 6.85 -11.88
N GLU A 11 -1.11 7.36 -11.29
CA GLU A 11 0.23 6.76 -11.37
C GLU A 11 0.25 5.35 -10.79
N LEU A 12 -0.42 5.14 -9.65
CA LEU A 12 -0.53 3.82 -9.02
C LEU A 12 -1.24 2.83 -9.95
N PHE A 13 -2.33 3.25 -10.57
CA PHE A 13 -3.08 2.42 -11.52
C PHE A 13 -2.18 1.96 -12.68
N PHE A 14 -1.40 2.86 -13.27
CA PHE A 14 -0.53 2.50 -14.38
C PHE A 14 0.69 1.66 -13.95
N CYS A 15 1.22 1.88 -12.74
CA CYS A 15 2.21 0.97 -12.18
C CYS A 15 1.66 -0.45 -12.04
N ALA A 16 0.44 -0.59 -11.52
CA ALA A 16 -0.23 -1.88 -11.41
C ALA A 16 -0.40 -2.54 -12.79
N LYS A 17 -0.76 -1.76 -13.80
CA LYS A 17 -0.90 -2.26 -15.18
C LYS A 17 0.44 -2.73 -15.75
N VAL A 18 1.50 -1.94 -15.59
CA VAL A 18 2.85 -2.31 -16.05
C VAL A 18 3.35 -3.57 -15.37
N MET A 19 3.12 -3.70 -14.07
CA MET A 19 3.52 -4.86 -13.28
C MET A 19 2.60 -6.07 -13.46
N GLN A 20 1.47 -5.92 -14.14
CA GLN A 20 0.43 -6.94 -14.25
C GLN A 20 -0.03 -7.43 -12.88
N GLY A 21 -0.27 -6.48 -11.97
CA GLY A 21 -0.68 -6.75 -10.60
C GLY A 21 -1.97 -7.55 -10.53
N LYS A 22 -2.07 -8.43 -9.54
CA LYS A 22 -3.26 -9.27 -9.32
C LYS A 22 -4.36 -8.54 -8.55
N TYR A 23 -3.97 -7.71 -7.60
CA TYR A 23 -4.89 -7.04 -6.68
C TYR A 23 -4.57 -5.56 -6.63
N LEU A 24 -5.61 -4.78 -6.46
CA LEU A 24 -5.48 -3.33 -6.28
C LEU A 24 -6.60 -2.88 -5.34
N ASP A 25 -6.22 -2.38 -4.17
CA ASP A 25 -7.19 -1.95 -3.18
C ASP A 25 -7.99 -0.76 -3.70
N TYR A 26 -9.30 -0.92 -3.76
CA TYR A 26 -10.22 0.12 -4.20
C TYR A 26 -10.12 1.41 -3.37
N ASP A 27 -9.74 1.30 -2.10
CA ASP A 27 -9.62 2.47 -1.22
C ASP A 27 -8.62 3.52 -1.72
N TYR A 28 -7.62 3.11 -2.50
CA TYR A 28 -6.68 4.05 -3.12
C TYR A 28 -7.33 4.96 -4.15
N PHE A 29 -8.51 4.60 -4.66
CA PHE A 29 -9.18 5.29 -5.77
C PHE A 29 -10.48 5.98 -5.36
N ARG A 30 -10.83 6.01 -4.08
CA ARG A 30 -12.10 6.59 -3.62
C ARG A 30 -12.30 8.04 -4.03
N ARG A 31 -11.21 8.80 -4.16
CA ARG A 31 -11.25 10.22 -4.51
C ARG A 31 -11.09 10.50 -6.01
N THR A 32 -10.94 9.45 -6.82
CA THR A 32 -10.74 9.56 -8.27
C THR A 32 -11.61 8.54 -9.01
N PRO A 33 -12.97 8.68 -8.93
CA PRO A 33 -13.88 7.69 -9.53
C PRO A 33 -13.77 7.60 -11.05
N ASP A 34 -13.25 8.65 -11.72
CA ASP A 34 -13.18 8.73 -13.17
C ASP A 34 -11.98 8.00 -13.80
N ILE A 35 -11.09 7.46 -12.97
CA ILE A 35 -9.86 6.83 -13.43
C ILE A 35 -10.11 5.66 -14.39
N GLN A 36 -11.17 4.88 -14.15
CA GLN A 36 -11.52 3.73 -14.97
C GLN A 36 -12.12 4.12 -16.32
N ILE A 37 -12.76 5.27 -16.40
CA ILE A 37 -13.43 5.76 -17.61
C ILE A 37 -12.45 6.43 -18.55
N ASN A 38 -11.45 7.12 -18.01
CA ASN A 38 -10.54 7.97 -18.78
C ASN A 38 -9.10 7.46 -18.83
N TYR A 39 -8.83 6.21 -18.42
CA TYR A 39 -7.45 5.73 -18.32
C TYR A 39 -6.68 5.77 -19.64
N VAL A 40 -7.33 5.42 -20.75
CA VAL A 40 -6.68 5.42 -22.07
C VAL A 40 -6.19 6.83 -22.45
N ARG A 41 -6.98 7.83 -22.12
CA ARG A 41 -6.66 9.23 -22.40
C ARG A 41 -5.42 9.70 -21.64
N HIS A 42 -5.24 9.21 -20.41
CA HIS A 42 -4.17 9.66 -19.53
C HIS A 42 -2.93 8.75 -19.51
N GLU A 43 -2.99 7.61 -20.18
CA GLU A 43 -1.91 6.62 -20.15
C GLU A 43 -0.56 7.20 -20.60
N LYS A 44 -0.53 7.85 -21.75
CA LYS A 44 0.71 8.40 -22.30
C LYS A 44 1.35 9.42 -21.38
N GLU A 45 0.58 10.41 -20.94
CA GLU A 45 1.08 11.46 -20.05
C GLU A 45 1.56 10.90 -18.70
N THR A 46 0.82 9.95 -18.16
CA THR A 46 1.15 9.35 -16.87
C THR A 46 2.43 8.53 -16.97
N LEU A 47 2.58 7.71 -18.01
CA LEU A 47 3.80 6.93 -18.22
C LEU A 47 5.02 7.83 -18.47
N GLU A 48 4.86 8.92 -19.22
CA GLU A 48 5.93 9.90 -19.42
C GLU A 48 6.35 10.54 -18.10
N SER A 49 5.40 10.88 -17.22
CA SER A 49 5.67 11.42 -15.88
C SER A 49 6.42 10.41 -15.01
N LEU A 50 5.99 9.15 -15.04
CA LEU A 50 6.67 8.08 -14.29
C LEU A 50 8.08 7.81 -14.81
N ASP A 51 8.30 7.95 -16.13
CA ASP A 51 9.61 7.83 -16.74
C ASP A 51 10.53 8.97 -16.29
N GLU A 52 10.04 10.19 -16.27
CA GLU A 52 10.79 11.35 -15.75
C GLU A 52 11.19 11.18 -14.29
N GLU A 53 10.34 10.56 -13.49
CA GLU A 53 10.63 10.28 -12.07
C GLU A 53 11.52 9.04 -11.86
N GLY A 54 11.82 8.30 -12.93
CA GLY A 54 12.66 7.11 -12.86
C GLY A 54 11.97 5.87 -12.30
N ILE A 55 10.63 5.88 -12.23
CA ILE A 55 9.84 4.76 -11.70
C ILE A 55 9.60 3.72 -12.79
N VAL A 56 9.37 4.17 -14.02
CA VAL A 56 9.30 3.29 -15.19
C VAL A 56 10.31 3.74 -16.24
N GLU A 57 10.65 2.85 -17.15
CA GLU A 57 11.46 3.12 -18.32
C GLU A 57 10.61 2.87 -19.56
N LEU A 58 10.49 3.90 -20.42
CA LEU A 58 9.76 3.78 -21.68
C LEU A 58 10.72 3.38 -22.80
N ASN A 59 10.35 2.35 -23.54
CA ASN A 59 11.07 1.89 -24.72
C ASN A 59 10.62 2.64 -25.98
N PHE A 60 11.39 2.53 -27.06
CA PHE A 60 11.08 3.20 -28.34
C PHE A 60 9.74 2.75 -28.94
N ASP A 61 9.30 1.54 -28.65
CA ASP A 61 8.02 0.99 -29.14
C ASP A 61 6.82 1.35 -28.23
N GLY A 62 7.04 2.19 -27.21
CA GLY A 62 5.98 2.62 -26.28
C GLY A 62 5.72 1.66 -25.14
N ASN A 63 6.46 0.55 -25.03
CA ASN A 63 6.35 -0.36 -23.91
C ASN A 63 7.03 0.24 -22.67
N ALA A 64 6.46 -0.02 -21.49
CA ALA A 64 6.97 0.44 -20.22
C ALA A 64 7.42 -0.75 -19.37
N GLU A 65 8.56 -0.58 -18.70
CA GLU A 65 9.07 -1.52 -17.72
C GLU A 65 9.31 -0.80 -16.40
N MET A 66 9.03 -1.46 -15.29
CA MET A 66 9.30 -0.88 -13.98
C MET A 66 10.80 -0.87 -13.69
N ASP A 67 11.28 0.19 -13.07
CA ASP A 67 12.58 0.18 -12.42
C ASP A 67 12.60 -0.92 -11.36
N SER A 68 13.68 -1.68 -11.28
CA SER A 68 13.76 -2.87 -10.42
C SER A 68 13.54 -2.59 -8.93
N ASP A 69 14.00 -1.44 -8.43
CA ASP A 69 13.84 -1.07 -7.02
C ASP A 69 12.38 -0.71 -6.72
N TYR A 70 11.73 0.03 -7.60
CA TYR A 70 10.30 0.37 -7.46
C TYR A 70 9.40 -0.84 -7.66
N GLU A 71 9.75 -1.72 -8.59
CA GLU A 71 9.04 -2.99 -8.77
C GLU A 71 9.07 -3.81 -7.48
N SER A 72 10.23 -3.95 -6.89
CA SER A 72 10.41 -4.67 -5.63
C SER A 72 9.61 -4.05 -4.49
N LEU A 73 9.61 -2.72 -4.40
CA LEU A 73 8.85 -2.00 -3.38
C LEU A 73 7.34 -2.19 -3.53
N LEU A 74 6.82 -2.11 -4.76
CA LEU A 74 5.37 -2.15 -5.01
C LEU A 74 4.81 -3.56 -5.14
N LYS A 75 5.66 -4.58 -5.23
CA LYS A 75 5.21 -5.97 -5.38
C LYS A 75 4.26 -6.42 -4.27
N PRO A 76 4.51 -6.16 -2.99
CA PRO A 76 3.55 -6.51 -1.95
C PRO A 76 2.18 -5.82 -2.11
N VAL A 77 2.17 -4.61 -2.66
CA VAL A 77 0.94 -3.84 -2.87
C VAL A 77 0.03 -4.50 -3.92
N PHE A 78 0.61 -5.03 -5.00
CA PHE A 78 -0.14 -5.56 -6.13
C PHE A 78 -0.32 -7.08 -6.12
N PHE A 79 0.41 -7.81 -5.28
CA PHE A 79 0.35 -9.27 -5.24
C PHE A 79 -0.03 -9.82 -3.87
N GLY A 80 0.00 -9.03 -2.81
CA GLY A 80 -0.45 -9.43 -1.49
C GLY A 80 -1.98 -9.56 -1.43
N GLU A 81 -2.47 -10.69 -0.93
CA GLU A 81 -3.91 -10.97 -0.85
C GLU A 81 -4.58 -10.30 0.35
N LYS A 82 -3.82 -10.00 1.36
CA LYS A 82 -4.33 -9.42 2.61
C LYS A 82 -3.63 -8.12 2.92
N GLU A 83 -4.39 -7.22 3.48
CA GLU A 83 -3.93 -5.93 3.97
C GLU A 83 -4.32 -5.81 5.43
N SER A 84 -3.38 -5.48 6.29
CA SER A 84 -3.71 -5.05 7.64
C SER A 84 -3.69 -3.53 7.71
N ARG A 85 -4.53 -2.97 8.56
CA ARG A 85 -4.64 -1.53 8.72
C ARG A 85 -4.54 -1.15 10.19
N LEU A 86 -3.73 -0.16 10.46
CA LEU A 86 -3.57 0.40 11.79
C LEU A 86 -4.04 1.84 11.78
N ASP A 87 -5.09 2.10 12.54
CA ASP A 87 -5.69 3.43 12.68
C ASP A 87 -5.31 4.03 14.02
N VAL A 88 -4.87 5.28 14.00
CA VAL A 88 -4.66 6.10 15.19
C VAL A 88 -5.54 7.33 15.06
N GLU A 89 -6.28 7.66 16.12
CA GLU A 89 -7.18 8.81 16.12
C GLU A 89 -6.44 10.09 15.73
N GLY A 90 -6.98 10.81 14.75
CA GLY A 90 -6.42 12.06 14.27
C GLY A 90 -5.23 11.95 13.33
N LYS A 91 -4.83 10.72 12.93
CA LYS A 91 -3.74 10.47 11.99
C LYS A 91 -4.22 9.68 10.77
N PRO A 92 -3.52 9.78 9.62
CA PRO A 92 -3.82 8.93 8.46
C PRO A 92 -3.68 7.44 8.79
N SER A 93 -4.57 6.62 8.21
CA SER A 93 -4.47 5.17 8.35
C SER A 93 -3.18 4.64 7.75
N ARG A 94 -2.54 3.74 8.47
CA ARG A 94 -1.38 3.00 7.97
C ARG A 94 -1.86 1.66 7.45
N ARG A 95 -1.54 1.36 6.20
CA ARG A 95 -1.90 0.08 5.55
C ARG A 95 -0.64 -0.71 5.30
N PHE A 96 -0.67 -1.99 5.63
CA PHE A 96 0.49 -2.88 5.49
C PHE A 96 0.16 -3.99 4.50
N HIS A 97 0.94 -4.07 3.45
CA HIS A 97 0.87 -5.12 2.43
C HIS A 97 2.04 -6.07 2.63
N ILE A 98 1.75 -7.36 2.68
CA ILE A 98 2.75 -8.38 2.98
C ILE A 98 2.83 -9.37 1.82
N TYR A 99 4.04 -9.57 1.32
CA TYR A 99 4.31 -10.51 0.24
C TYR A 99 5.74 -11.05 0.37
N GLU A 100 5.87 -12.38 0.41
CA GLU A 100 7.17 -13.05 0.51
C GLU A 100 8.05 -12.52 1.66
N GLY A 101 7.45 -12.29 2.82
CA GLY A 101 8.16 -11.82 4.01
C GLY A 101 8.52 -10.34 4.02
N ARG A 102 8.16 -9.60 2.99
CA ARG A 102 8.37 -8.16 2.92
C ARG A 102 7.09 -7.42 3.29
N ILE A 103 7.23 -6.34 4.00
CA ILE A 103 6.11 -5.52 4.47
C ILE A 103 6.26 -4.12 3.91
N VAL A 104 5.27 -3.67 3.16
CA VAL A 104 5.22 -2.31 2.62
C VAL A 104 4.04 -1.58 3.24
N MET A 105 4.34 -0.43 3.83
CA MET A 105 3.32 0.45 4.40
C MET A 105 2.90 1.50 3.40
N SER A 106 1.61 1.77 3.33
CA SER A 106 1.09 2.91 2.58
C SER A 106 0.37 3.91 3.48
N LEU A 107 0.49 5.18 3.12
CA LEU A 107 -0.23 6.29 3.72
C LEU A 107 -0.96 7.04 2.61
N ILE A 108 -2.28 7.14 2.73
CA ILE A 108 -3.09 7.87 1.74
C ILE A 108 -3.10 9.35 2.14
N GLY A 109 -2.45 10.19 1.33
CA GLY A 109 -2.48 11.63 1.48
C GLY A 109 -3.62 12.27 0.67
N GLU A 110 -3.63 13.59 0.59
CA GLU A 110 -4.65 14.32 -0.16
C GLU A 110 -4.54 14.11 -1.68
N GLU A 111 -3.34 14.16 -2.22
CA GLU A 111 -3.09 14.03 -3.66
C GLU A 111 -2.31 12.77 -4.01
N LYS A 112 -1.41 12.33 -3.13
CA LYS A 112 -0.53 11.20 -3.38
C LYS A 112 -0.60 10.17 -2.26
N ILE A 113 -0.28 8.94 -2.62
CA ILE A 113 -0.15 7.81 -1.70
C ILE A 113 1.34 7.55 -1.53
N GLU A 114 1.80 7.50 -0.29
CA GLU A 114 3.18 7.19 0.04
C GLU A 114 3.32 5.69 0.28
N PHE A 115 4.35 5.08 -0.29
CA PHE A 115 4.71 3.68 -0.08
C PHE A 115 6.15 3.59 0.39
N ARG A 116 6.39 2.81 1.46
CA ARG A 116 7.74 2.48 1.91
C ARG A 116 7.78 1.14 2.63
N GLU A 117 8.90 0.48 2.56
CA GLU A 117 9.13 -0.75 3.32
C GLU A 117 9.30 -0.43 4.81
N VAL A 118 8.74 -1.24 5.69
CA VAL A 118 8.83 -1.07 7.13
C VAL A 118 9.43 -2.31 7.79
N THR A 119 10.09 -2.09 8.93
CA THR A 119 10.66 -3.15 9.75
C THR A 119 9.69 -3.53 10.87
N GLU A 120 9.89 -4.71 11.45
CA GLU A 120 9.13 -5.16 12.60
C GLU A 120 9.25 -4.18 13.78
N LYS A 121 10.43 -3.60 13.96
CA LYS A 121 10.68 -2.62 15.02
C LYS A 121 9.84 -1.36 14.85
N GLU A 122 9.71 -0.88 13.62
CA GLU A 122 8.83 0.26 13.32
C GLU A 122 7.37 -0.09 13.62
N MET A 123 6.92 -1.28 13.27
CA MET A 123 5.57 -1.73 13.55
C MET A 123 5.29 -1.82 15.06
N GLU A 124 6.25 -2.28 15.84
CA GLU A 124 6.15 -2.28 17.30
C GLU A 124 5.98 -0.86 17.84
N THR A 125 6.72 0.10 17.28
CA THR A 125 6.59 1.51 17.64
C THR A 125 5.19 2.03 17.36
N PHE A 126 4.60 1.66 16.20
CA PHE A 126 3.24 2.07 15.85
C PHE A 126 2.20 1.48 16.83
N LEU A 127 2.38 0.24 17.28
CA LEU A 127 1.47 -0.40 18.23
C LEU A 127 1.52 0.22 19.63
N ASN A 128 2.59 0.92 19.96
CA ASN A 128 2.73 1.59 21.25
C ASN A 128 2.13 3.00 21.26
N GLU A 129 1.60 3.49 20.14
CA GLU A 129 0.89 4.76 20.08
C GLU A 129 -0.45 4.67 20.83
N GLU A 130 -0.94 5.80 21.30
CA GLU A 130 -2.23 5.85 21.98
C GLU A 130 -3.41 5.71 21.01
N ASN A 131 -4.49 5.08 21.45
CA ASN A 131 -5.74 4.93 20.67
C ASN A 131 -5.55 4.24 19.31
N VAL A 132 -4.75 3.17 19.28
CA VAL A 132 -4.52 2.36 18.09
C VAL A 132 -5.62 1.33 17.92
N GLU A 133 -6.16 1.21 16.71
CA GLU A 133 -7.07 0.14 16.30
C GLU A 133 -6.49 -0.59 15.10
N ILE A 134 -6.70 -1.91 15.04
CA ILE A 134 -6.19 -2.74 13.96
C ILE A 134 -7.34 -3.46 13.26
N TYR A 135 -7.30 -3.44 11.95
CA TYR A 135 -8.27 -4.09 11.07
C TYR A 135 -7.55 -5.02 10.12
N LEU A 136 -8.22 -6.12 9.78
CA LEU A 136 -7.78 -7.00 8.70
C LEU A 136 -8.68 -6.76 7.50
N ALA A 137 -8.09 -6.53 6.35
CA ALA A 137 -8.79 -6.43 5.08
C ALA A 137 -8.31 -7.54 4.15
N ASP A 138 -9.28 -8.19 3.52
CA ASP A 138 -9.02 -9.13 2.42
C ASP A 138 -9.27 -8.36 1.12
N ILE A 139 -8.21 -8.08 0.38
CA ILE A 139 -8.29 -7.27 -0.85
C ILE A 139 -9.09 -7.99 -1.91
N LYS A 140 -8.98 -9.31 -1.98
CA LYS A 140 -9.67 -10.14 -2.96
C LYS A 140 -11.18 -10.09 -2.81
N SER A 141 -11.69 -10.17 -1.58
CA SER A 141 -13.14 -10.13 -1.31
C SER A 141 -13.65 -8.72 -1.00
N GLY A 142 -12.76 -7.78 -0.73
CA GLY A 142 -13.12 -6.44 -0.28
C GLY A 142 -13.64 -6.38 1.14
N SER A 143 -13.58 -7.48 1.90
CA SER A 143 -14.06 -7.52 3.28
C SER A 143 -13.08 -6.85 4.23
N LYS A 144 -13.63 -6.15 5.24
CA LYS A 144 -12.85 -5.48 6.28
C LYS A 144 -13.45 -5.82 7.63
N ASN A 145 -12.60 -6.34 8.52
CA ASN A 145 -13.01 -6.73 9.87
C ASN A 145 -12.14 -6.04 10.90
N GLY A 146 -12.76 -5.40 11.89
CA GLY A 146 -12.06 -4.88 13.06
C GLY A 146 -11.56 -6.05 13.90
N VAL A 147 -10.28 -6.06 14.28
CA VAL A 147 -9.65 -7.18 14.97
C VAL A 147 -9.27 -6.80 16.39
N PHE A 148 -8.63 -5.68 16.59
CA PHE A 148 -8.22 -5.21 17.91
C PHE A 148 -8.60 -3.74 18.09
N THR A 149 -9.18 -3.43 19.27
CA THR A 149 -9.48 -2.05 19.67
C THR A 149 -8.34 -1.48 20.51
N ALA A 150 -8.35 -0.18 20.76
CA ALA A 150 -7.39 0.46 21.65
C ALA A 150 -7.40 -0.15 23.06
N GLU A 151 -8.56 -0.56 23.54
CA GLU A 151 -8.71 -1.21 24.86
C GLU A 151 -8.02 -2.58 24.88
N ASP A 152 -8.21 -3.38 23.82
CA ASP A 152 -7.57 -4.69 23.70
C ASP A 152 -6.04 -4.57 23.72
N LEU A 153 -5.50 -3.56 23.06
CA LEU A 153 -4.05 -3.39 22.91
C LEU A 153 -3.33 -2.91 24.17
N LYS A 154 -4.06 -2.63 25.23
CA LYS A 154 -3.47 -2.40 26.56
C LYS A 154 -2.95 -3.68 27.19
N SER A 155 -3.41 -4.83 26.75
CA SER A 155 -2.95 -6.14 27.17
C SER A 155 -1.74 -6.60 26.35
N GLY A 156 -0.68 -7.07 27.01
CA GLY A 156 0.52 -7.58 26.35
C GLY A 156 0.25 -8.78 25.43
N ILE A 157 -0.71 -9.65 25.80
CA ILE A 157 -1.09 -10.80 24.96
C ILE A 157 -1.67 -10.35 23.64
N TYR A 158 -2.56 -9.38 23.65
CA TYR A 158 -3.16 -8.86 22.43
C TYR A 158 -2.16 -8.10 21.56
N LYS A 159 -1.15 -7.46 22.17
CA LYS A 159 -0.08 -6.83 21.39
C LYS A 159 0.73 -7.84 20.59
N GLU A 160 1.07 -8.98 21.17
CA GLU A 160 1.77 -10.06 20.47
C GLU A 160 0.94 -10.61 19.31
N MET A 161 -0.35 -10.84 19.54
CA MET A 161 -1.28 -11.29 18.50
C MET A 161 -1.41 -10.25 17.39
N ALA A 162 -1.48 -8.98 17.76
CA ALA A 162 -1.57 -7.88 16.81
C ALA A 162 -0.31 -7.80 15.94
N MET A 163 0.87 -7.98 16.52
CA MET A 163 2.12 -8.02 15.75
C MET A 163 2.14 -9.17 14.75
N SER A 164 1.71 -10.36 15.17
CA SER A 164 1.61 -11.52 14.26
C SER A 164 0.64 -11.25 13.13
N LEU A 165 -0.48 -10.60 13.42
CA LEU A 165 -1.46 -10.22 12.40
C LEU A 165 -0.85 -9.24 11.40
N LEU A 166 -0.19 -8.20 11.89
CA LEU A 166 0.41 -7.17 11.03
C LEU A 166 1.53 -7.74 10.15
N LYS A 167 2.22 -8.78 10.63
CA LYS A 167 3.25 -9.48 9.85
C LYS A 167 2.69 -10.56 8.91
N GLY A 168 1.38 -10.75 8.90
CA GLY A 168 0.74 -11.74 8.04
C GLY A 168 0.91 -13.19 8.49
N GLU A 169 1.20 -13.42 9.77
CA GLU A 169 1.42 -14.75 10.34
C GLU A 169 0.13 -15.44 10.83
N LEU A 170 -0.99 -14.72 10.81
CA LEU A 170 -2.29 -15.24 11.23
C LEU A 170 -3.25 -15.44 10.05
#